data_3ec9582f7a2771f28c3ed03030c9d339
#
_entry.id   3ec9582f7a2771f28c3ed03030c9d339
#
_cell.length_a   1.000
_cell.length_b   1.000
_cell.length_c   1.000
_cell.angle_alpha   90.00
_cell.angle_beta   90.00
_cell.angle_gamma   90.00
#
_symmetry.space_group_name_H-M   'P 1'
#
loop_
_entity.id
_entity.type
_entity.pdbx_description
1 polymer ?
#
loop_
_entity_poly.entity_id
_entity_poly.type
_entity_poly.pdbx_seq_one_letter_code
_entity_poly.pdbx_strand_id
1 'polypeptide(L)'
;MTNGEIVLFTWSDYVGLMRCRGVPLAELDRRMEHGLGWAVAGQAQSPFPDLAPNPWGPMMEVRQVPIASTKTRIDIWDDAPPFHFYLCDSQVSGGKNWDCCTRGFLKSALEDFKSETGLDFVAALEHEFMLMDDPVPAAPSFTVETMRNVAKFTQDMTYALTQANIGLETVEPEFGEHQYEVTCAPAVGLAAAERAIIAREVIRECARRLGMRASFSPKVKADGIGNGAHVHFSFQDSSGKNVTSHPGEKHDASLLTQQFIAGVVRHMPAICALTSPSPVSYFRLGPQHWSVGYASFGVQNREAAIRICPSPSMDPAEMVRGYNLELRAPDATASPYIV
;
A
#
# COMPACT_ATOMS: atom_id res chain seq x y z
N MET A 1 1.65 18.74 28.20
CA MET A 1 0.69 19.70 27.60
C MET A 1 0.06 19.02 26.38
N THR A 2 -1.09 18.36 26.57
CA THR A 2 -1.75 17.56 25.51
C THR A 2 -3.04 18.21 25.01
N ASN A 3 -3.33 19.45 25.43
CA ASN A 3 -4.66 20.06 25.18
C ASN A 3 -4.93 20.54 23.75
N GLY A 4 -4.01 20.37 22.82
CA GLY A 4 -4.18 20.78 21.41
C GLY A 4 -3.98 19.64 20.40
N GLU A 5 -3.73 18.41 20.85
CA GLU A 5 -3.51 17.28 19.93
C GLU A 5 -4.84 16.85 19.31
N ILE A 6 -4.86 16.74 17.98
CA ILE A 6 -5.96 16.16 17.19
C ILE A 6 -5.57 14.77 16.75
N VAL A 7 -6.44 13.82 17.02
CA VAL A 7 -6.31 12.44 16.57
C VAL A 7 -7.20 12.25 15.35
N LEU A 8 -6.62 11.69 14.28
CA LEU A 8 -7.35 11.47 13.04
C LEU A 8 -7.94 10.06 13.00
N PHE A 9 -9.23 9.94 12.73
CA PHE A 9 -9.88 8.69 12.36
C PHE A 9 -9.88 8.63 10.85
N THR A 10 -9.25 7.60 10.27
CA THR A 10 -8.92 7.53 8.85
C THR A 10 -9.45 6.26 8.20
N TRP A 11 -9.81 6.35 6.93
CA TRP A 11 -10.24 5.21 6.11
C TRP A 11 -9.83 5.42 4.66
N SER A 12 -9.57 4.33 3.94
CA SER A 12 -9.23 4.40 2.52
C SER A 12 -10.49 4.36 1.67
N ASP A 13 -10.60 5.29 0.72
CA ASP A 13 -11.63 5.27 -0.31
C ASP A 13 -11.24 4.35 -1.50
N TYR A 14 -12.07 4.31 -2.56
CA TYR A 14 -11.84 3.46 -3.73
C TYR A 14 -10.67 3.94 -4.61
N VAL A 15 -10.31 5.21 -4.55
CA VAL A 15 -9.15 5.77 -5.27
C VAL A 15 -7.88 5.79 -4.42
N GLY A 16 -7.84 5.02 -3.32
CA GLY A 16 -6.67 4.84 -2.48
C GLY A 16 -6.26 6.05 -1.65
N LEU A 17 -7.13 7.06 -1.52
CA LEU A 17 -6.88 8.20 -0.66
C LEU A 17 -7.32 7.92 0.77
N MET A 18 -6.52 8.39 1.73
CA MET A 18 -6.88 8.40 3.13
C MET A 18 -7.79 9.57 3.43
N ARG A 19 -9.07 9.28 3.66
CA ARG A 19 -10.04 10.24 4.18
C ARG A 19 -9.97 10.27 5.69
N CYS A 20 -10.30 11.39 6.31
CA CYS A 20 -10.21 11.50 7.76
C CYS A 20 -11.23 12.45 8.38
N ARG A 21 -11.41 12.28 9.69
CA ARG A 21 -12.01 13.28 10.58
C ARG A 21 -11.17 13.42 11.84
N GLY A 22 -10.95 14.66 12.29
CA GLY A 22 -10.18 14.95 13.49
C GLY A 22 -11.02 14.92 14.75
N VAL A 23 -10.45 14.38 15.84
CA VAL A 23 -11.03 14.31 17.18
C VAL A 23 -10.05 14.94 18.16
N PRO A 24 -10.44 15.88 19.02
CA PRO A 24 -9.59 16.31 20.14
C PRO A 24 -9.20 15.11 21.00
N LEU A 25 -7.93 15.04 21.42
CA LEU A 25 -7.43 13.94 22.24
C LEU A 25 -8.26 13.70 23.50
N ALA A 26 -8.82 14.76 24.08
CA ALA A 26 -9.70 14.69 25.26
C ALA A 26 -11.02 13.92 25.00
N GLU A 27 -11.44 13.81 23.74
CA GLU A 27 -12.67 13.10 23.33
C GLU A 27 -12.36 11.69 22.80
N LEU A 28 -11.09 11.28 22.77
CA LEU A 28 -10.66 10.05 22.09
C LEU A 28 -11.40 8.82 22.63
N ASP A 29 -11.41 8.60 23.94
CA ASP A 29 -11.99 7.39 24.53
C ASP A 29 -13.45 7.19 24.14
N ARG A 30 -14.24 8.27 24.22
CA ARG A 30 -15.66 8.25 23.80
C ARG A 30 -15.80 7.95 22.30
N ARG A 31 -14.89 8.45 21.48
CA ARG A 31 -14.95 8.27 20.02
C ARG A 31 -14.39 6.91 19.58
N MET A 32 -13.49 6.33 20.35
CA MET A 32 -13.03 4.94 20.11
C MET A 32 -14.21 3.96 20.21
N GLU A 33 -15.14 4.16 21.14
CA GLU A 33 -16.30 3.30 21.30
C GLU A 33 -17.39 3.55 20.23
N HIS A 34 -17.66 4.84 19.93
CA HIS A 34 -18.83 5.19 19.12
C HIS A 34 -18.51 5.53 17.66
N GLY A 35 -17.24 5.68 17.31
CA GLY A 35 -16.80 6.12 15.97
C GLY A 35 -17.35 7.50 15.59
N LEU A 36 -17.25 7.84 14.31
CA LEU A 36 -17.73 9.10 13.71
C LEU A 36 -18.60 8.83 12.49
N GLY A 37 -19.65 9.64 12.31
CA GLY A 37 -20.52 9.55 11.14
C GLY A 37 -19.78 9.95 9.85
N TRP A 38 -20.13 9.29 8.75
CA TRP A 38 -19.61 9.58 7.41
C TRP A 38 -20.68 9.30 6.36
N ALA A 39 -20.93 10.26 5.47
CA ALA A 39 -21.84 10.07 4.34
C ALA A 39 -21.23 9.09 3.33
N VAL A 40 -21.93 8.00 3.02
CA VAL A 40 -21.38 6.91 2.18
C VAL A 40 -21.03 7.34 0.78
N ALA A 41 -21.71 8.37 0.22
CA ALA A 41 -21.37 8.95 -1.07
C ALA A 41 -19.92 9.45 -1.14
N GLY A 42 -19.34 9.82 0.00
CA GLY A 42 -17.93 10.21 0.09
C GLY A 42 -16.94 9.12 -0.33
N GLN A 43 -17.37 7.84 -0.39
CA GLN A 43 -16.55 6.75 -0.91
C GLN A 43 -16.34 6.86 -2.44
N ALA A 44 -17.22 7.56 -3.15
CA ALA A 44 -17.14 7.80 -4.59
C ALA A 44 -16.50 9.17 -4.95
N GLN A 45 -15.83 9.82 -4.00
CA GLN A 45 -15.06 11.03 -4.29
C GLN A 45 -13.86 10.73 -5.16
N SER A 46 -13.61 11.62 -6.13
CA SER A 46 -12.36 11.61 -6.87
C SER A 46 -11.22 12.28 -6.07
N PRO A 47 -9.98 12.29 -6.59
CA PRO A 47 -8.89 13.10 -6.01
C PRO A 47 -9.16 14.63 -6.09
N PHE A 48 -10.11 15.04 -6.90
CA PHE A 48 -10.52 16.43 -7.07
C PHE A 48 -11.79 16.72 -6.25
N PRO A 49 -12.24 17.98 -6.11
CA PRO A 49 -13.44 18.32 -5.35
C PRO A 49 -14.74 18.01 -6.14
N ASP A 50 -14.88 16.74 -6.56
CA ASP A 50 -16.04 16.23 -7.25
C ASP A 50 -16.46 14.86 -6.72
N LEU A 51 -17.64 14.43 -7.08
CA LEU A 51 -18.25 13.18 -6.65
C LEU A 51 -18.72 12.42 -7.90
N ALA A 52 -18.17 11.24 -8.11
CA ALA A 52 -18.62 10.37 -9.19
C ALA A 52 -20.07 9.93 -8.99
N PRO A 53 -20.82 9.65 -10.08
CA PRO A 53 -22.13 9.03 -9.98
C PRO A 53 -22.07 7.78 -9.08
N ASN A 54 -22.98 7.69 -8.11
CA ASN A 54 -22.99 6.61 -7.14
C ASN A 54 -24.43 6.27 -6.75
N PRO A 55 -24.68 5.04 -6.24
CA PRO A 55 -26.03 4.58 -5.95
C PRO A 55 -26.64 5.20 -4.66
N TRP A 56 -25.87 5.90 -3.86
CA TRP A 56 -26.32 6.37 -2.54
C TRP A 56 -26.88 7.80 -2.57
N GLY A 57 -26.32 8.68 -3.42
CA GLY A 57 -26.69 10.10 -3.46
C GLY A 57 -26.52 10.77 -2.08
N PRO A 58 -27.52 11.54 -1.61
CA PRO A 58 -27.47 12.22 -0.32
C PRO A 58 -27.90 11.31 0.85
N MET A 59 -28.22 10.07 0.59
CA MET A 59 -28.82 9.15 1.58
C MET A 59 -27.74 8.27 2.21
N MET A 60 -28.00 7.86 3.45
CA MET A 60 -27.22 6.90 4.22
C MET A 60 -25.88 7.43 4.78
N GLU A 61 -25.65 7.09 6.00
CA GLU A 61 -24.38 7.27 6.72
C GLU A 61 -23.88 5.95 7.29
N VAL A 62 -22.56 5.84 7.40
CA VAL A 62 -21.85 4.80 8.14
C VAL A 62 -21.10 5.43 9.31
N ARG A 63 -20.71 4.58 10.28
CA ARG A 63 -19.79 4.95 11.34
C ARG A 63 -18.40 4.50 10.96
N GLN A 64 -17.45 5.43 11.01
CA GLN A 64 -16.02 5.12 10.96
C GLN A 64 -15.57 4.77 12.36
N VAL A 65 -15.40 3.47 12.62
CA VAL A 65 -15.06 2.94 13.95
C VAL A 65 -13.57 2.61 13.98
N PRO A 66 -12.77 3.29 14.83
CA PRO A 66 -11.34 3.11 14.84
C PRO A 66 -10.94 1.74 15.40
N ILE A 67 -9.89 1.16 14.80
CA ILE A 67 -9.32 -0.12 15.19
C ILE A 67 -8.13 0.13 16.11
N ALA A 68 -8.23 -0.26 17.37
CA ALA A 68 -7.23 0.06 18.40
C ALA A 68 -5.81 -0.42 18.05
N SER A 69 -5.68 -1.59 17.39
CA SER A 69 -4.40 -2.16 16.97
C SER A 69 -3.69 -1.37 15.87
N THR A 70 -4.39 -0.46 15.18
CA THR A 70 -3.83 0.37 14.10
C THR A 70 -3.36 1.74 14.58
N LYS A 71 -3.32 1.96 15.92
CA LYS A 71 -2.82 3.20 16.49
C LYS A 71 -1.45 3.55 15.91
N THR A 72 -1.38 4.70 15.29
CA THR A 72 -0.14 5.29 14.80
C THR A 72 0.02 6.68 15.41
N ARG A 73 1.09 6.88 16.17
CA ARG A 73 1.45 8.18 16.75
C ARG A 73 2.94 8.43 16.53
N ILE A 74 3.23 9.38 15.68
CA ILE A 74 4.57 9.79 15.29
C ILE A 74 4.84 11.15 15.91
N ASP A 75 5.88 11.22 16.73
CA ASP A 75 6.25 12.39 17.52
C ASP A 75 7.78 12.58 17.45
N ILE A 76 8.25 12.92 16.26
CA ILE A 76 9.69 13.10 15.96
C ILE A 76 10.03 14.55 15.59
N TRP A 77 9.04 15.44 15.53
CA TRP A 77 9.21 16.84 15.15
C TRP A 77 8.90 17.75 16.33
N ASP A 78 9.90 18.47 16.81
CA ASP A 78 9.76 19.36 17.97
C ASP A 78 8.89 20.60 17.67
N ASP A 79 8.76 20.96 16.40
CA ASP A 79 8.06 22.16 15.91
C ASP A 79 6.59 21.95 15.55
N ALA A 80 6.07 20.73 15.77
CA ALA A 80 4.73 20.37 15.37
C ALA A 80 4.04 19.37 16.31
N PRO A 81 2.69 19.37 16.34
CA PRO A 81 1.97 18.34 17.06
C PRO A 81 2.24 16.94 16.44
N PRO A 82 2.11 15.87 17.25
CA PRO A 82 2.26 14.52 16.77
C PRO A 82 1.32 14.21 15.59
N PHE A 83 1.80 13.42 14.62
CA PHE A 83 0.95 12.83 13.61
C PHE A 83 0.32 11.57 14.18
N HIS A 84 -0.93 11.72 14.66
CA HIS A 84 -1.64 10.69 15.42
C HIS A 84 -2.94 10.31 14.71
N PHE A 85 -3.08 9.03 14.36
CA PHE A 85 -4.27 8.54 13.68
C PHE A 85 -4.55 7.06 13.98
N TYR A 86 -5.78 6.63 13.63
CA TYR A 86 -6.24 5.24 13.63
C TYR A 86 -6.87 4.94 12.28
N LEU A 87 -6.67 3.72 11.78
CA LEU A 87 -7.45 3.18 10.67
C LEU A 87 -8.82 2.72 11.20
N CYS A 88 -9.88 2.88 10.37
CA CYS A 88 -11.25 2.60 10.76
C CYS A 88 -11.89 1.53 9.88
N ASP A 89 -12.81 0.77 10.48
CA ASP A 89 -13.84 0.03 9.77
C ASP A 89 -15.07 0.90 9.56
N SER A 90 -15.68 0.81 8.37
CA SER A 90 -16.98 1.43 8.11
C SER A 90 -18.10 0.48 8.54
N GLN A 91 -18.94 0.90 9.47
CA GLN A 91 -20.04 0.11 10.04
C GLN A 91 -21.39 0.78 9.81
N VAL A 92 -22.40 -0.02 9.49
CA VAL A 92 -23.81 0.39 9.49
C VAL A 92 -24.42 0.29 10.88
N SER A 93 -25.65 0.75 11.03
CA SER A 93 -26.40 0.63 12.29
C SER A 93 -26.42 -0.82 12.77
N GLY A 94 -26.24 -1.01 14.08
CA GLY A 94 -26.14 -2.34 14.70
C GLY A 94 -24.74 -2.94 14.71
N GLY A 95 -23.70 -2.20 14.28
CA GLY A 95 -22.30 -2.61 14.37
C GLY A 95 -21.87 -3.62 13.29
N LYS A 96 -22.70 -3.88 12.27
CA LYS A 96 -22.33 -4.71 11.13
C LYS A 96 -21.40 -3.92 10.20
N ASN A 97 -20.39 -4.58 9.66
CA ASN A 97 -19.55 -3.98 8.63
C ASN A 97 -20.39 -3.58 7.41
N TRP A 98 -20.09 -2.42 6.85
CA TRP A 98 -20.69 -1.96 5.60
C TRP A 98 -20.09 -2.74 4.43
N ASP A 99 -20.93 -3.27 3.55
CA ASP A 99 -20.50 -4.13 2.45
C ASP A 99 -19.53 -3.45 1.46
N CYS A 100 -19.51 -2.10 1.44
CA CYS A 100 -18.58 -1.32 0.62
C CYS A 100 -17.37 -0.77 1.43
N CYS A 101 -17.13 -1.27 2.63
CA CYS A 101 -15.92 -0.97 3.40
C CYS A 101 -14.72 -1.65 2.74
N THR A 102 -13.75 -0.88 2.24
CA THR A 102 -12.56 -1.42 1.56
C THR A 102 -11.75 -2.36 2.46
N ARG A 103 -11.55 -1.99 3.73
CA ARG A 103 -10.87 -2.83 4.72
C ARG A 103 -11.67 -4.11 5.03
N GLY A 104 -12.99 -3.99 5.18
CA GLY A 104 -13.89 -5.13 5.37
C GLY A 104 -13.87 -6.09 4.19
N PHE A 105 -13.77 -5.56 2.96
CA PHE A 105 -13.63 -6.36 1.74
C PHE A 105 -12.38 -7.25 1.78
N LEU A 106 -11.21 -6.69 2.05
CA LEU A 106 -9.97 -7.49 2.16
C LEU A 106 -10.07 -8.51 3.30
N LYS A 107 -10.65 -8.13 4.43
CA LYS A 107 -10.82 -9.06 5.57
C LYS A 107 -11.61 -10.29 5.14
N SER A 108 -12.75 -10.12 4.46
CA SER A 108 -13.55 -11.24 3.96
C SER A 108 -12.81 -12.08 2.94
N ALA A 109 -12.09 -11.45 2.01
CA ALA A 109 -11.30 -12.18 0.99
C ALA A 109 -10.19 -13.04 1.63
N LEU A 110 -9.53 -12.54 2.68
CA LEU A 110 -8.52 -13.30 3.41
C LEU A 110 -9.12 -14.45 4.23
N GLU A 111 -10.31 -14.26 4.80
CA GLU A 111 -11.06 -15.31 5.50
C GLU A 111 -11.47 -16.43 4.53
N ASP A 112 -11.96 -16.07 3.35
CA ASP A 112 -12.32 -17.01 2.28
C ASP A 112 -11.08 -17.77 1.79
N PHE A 113 -9.97 -17.07 1.51
CA PHE A 113 -8.71 -17.69 1.12
C PHE A 113 -8.22 -18.71 2.15
N LYS A 114 -8.23 -18.33 3.43
CA LYS A 114 -7.81 -19.22 4.52
C LYS A 114 -8.76 -20.40 4.69
N SER A 115 -10.06 -20.20 4.53
CA SER A 115 -11.07 -21.25 4.61
C SER A 115 -10.88 -22.31 3.51
N GLU A 116 -10.55 -21.89 2.28
CA GLU A 116 -10.38 -22.77 1.14
C GLU A 116 -9.03 -23.46 1.09
N THR A 117 -7.96 -22.78 1.54
CA THR A 117 -6.60 -23.30 1.38
C THR A 117 -5.93 -23.75 2.68
N GLY A 118 -6.43 -23.30 3.83
CA GLY A 118 -5.78 -23.46 5.13
C GLY A 118 -4.55 -22.56 5.34
N LEU A 119 -4.24 -21.66 4.39
CA LEU A 119 -3.03 -20.85 4.38
C LEU A 119 -3.29 -19.40 4.74
N ASP A 120 -2.25 -18.73 5.23
CA ASP A 120 -2.22 -17.29 5.39
C ASP A 120 -1.52 -16.62 4.21
N PHE A 121 -2.04 -15.48 3.79
CA PHE A 121 -1.46 -14.62 2.77
C PHE A 121 -0.47 -13.65 3.42
N VAL A 122 0.77 -13.63 2.96
CA VAL A 122 1.82 -12.72 3.42
C VAL A 122 2.16 -11.78 2.30
N ALA A 123 2.21 -10.47 2.55
CA ALA A 123 2.55 -9.51 1.52
C ALA A 123 3.36 -8.33 2.04
N ALA A 124 4.03 -7.66 1.10
CA ALA A 124 4.64 -6.34 1.23
C ALA A 124 4.33 -5.53 -0.03
N LEU A 125 4.17 -4.23 0.12
CA LEU A 125 4.06 -3.32 -1.02
C LEU A 125 5.35 -2.50 -1.13
N GLU A 126 5.91 -2.45 -2.33
CA GLU A 126 6.95 -1.51 -2.73
C GLU A 126 6.27 -0.25 -3.26
N HIS A 127 6.62 0.89 -2.69
CA HIS A 127 6.08 2.18 -3.12
C HIS A 127 7.10 3.00 -3.85
N GLU A 128 6.89 3.21 -5.15
CA GLU A 128 7.63 4.19 -5.92
C GLU A 128 6.93 5.56 -5.84
N PHE A 129 7.71 6.62 -5.72
CA PHE A 129 7.22 7.98 -5.68
C PHE A 129 8.27 8.99 -6.15
N MET A 130 7.80 10.17 -6.56
CA MET A 130 8.67 11.29 -6.87
C MET A 130 8.57 12.37 -5.80
N LEU A 131 9.72 12.89 -5.35
CA LEU A 131 9.76 14.09 -4.53
C LEU A 131 9.68 15.32 -5.48
N MET A 132 8.56 16.01 -5.36
CA MET A 132 8.27 17.23 -6.11
C MET A 132 8.72 18.43 -5.30
N ASP A 133 9.12 19.48 -6.00
CA ASP A 133 9.54 20.76 -5.39
C ASP A 133 10.84 20.61 -4.55
N ASP A 134 11.65 19.57 -4.83
CA ASP A 134 12.96 19.40 -4.21
C ASP A 134 13.88 20.54 -4.66
N PRO A 135 14.46 21.32 -3.72
CA PRO A 135 15.36 22.42 -4.06
C PRO A 135 16.73 21.96 -4.57
N VAL A 136 17.09 20.69 -4.35
CA VAL A 136 18.38 20.15 -4.80
C VAL A 136 18.21 19.62 -6.24
N PRO A 137 19.09 19.98 -7.19
CA PRO A 137 19.03 19.43 -8.54
C PRO A 137 19.13 17.90 -8.55
N ALA A 138 18.44 17.28 -9.52
CA ALA A 138 18.51 15.83 -9.69
C ALA A 138 19.95 15.39 -9.98
N ALA A 139 20.38 14.33 -9.34
CA ALA A 139 21.64 13.63 -9.59
C ALA A 139 21.37 12.35 -10.40
N PRO A 140 22.42 11.68 -10.96
CA PRO A 140 22.23 10.47 -11.74
C PRO A 140 21.52 9.35 -10.97
N SER A 141 20.68 8.59 -11.67
CA SER A 141 19.90 7.48 -11.12
C SER A 141 20.76 6.46 -10.35
N PHE A 142 20.23 5.87 -9.29
CA PHE A 142 20.88 4.82 -8.47
C PHE A 142 22.24 5.19 -7.86
N THR A 143 22.54 6.49 -7.71
CA THR A 143 23.83 6.92 -7.17
C THR A 143 23.79 7.24 -5.68
N VAL A 144 24.95 7.15 -5.05
CA VAL A 144 25.17 7.61 -3.67
C VAL A 144 24.84 9.09 -3.54
N GLU A 145 25.15 9.91 -4.54
CA GLU A 145 24.84 11.34 -4.56
C GLU A 145 23.33 11.58 -4.45
N THR A 146 22.53 10.91 -5.28
CA THR A 146 21.06 11.01 -5.23
C THR A 146 20.52 10.65 -3.86
N MET A 147 21.04 9.58 -3.26
CA MET A 147 20.63 9.16 -1.92
C MET A 147 21.05 10.16 -0.83
N ARG A 148 22.24 10.78 -0.97
CA ARG A 148 22.75 11.78 -0.02
C ARG A 148 22.01 13.11 -0.11
N ASN A 149 21.50 13.47 -1.29
CA ASN A 149 20.71 14.68 -1.48
C ASN A 149 19.43 14.68 -0.62
N VAL A 150 18.84 13.51 -0.37
CA VAL A 150 17.62 13.34 0.44
C VAL A 150 17.90 12.77 1.85
N ALA A 151 19.12 12.91 2.36
CA ALA A 151 19.52 12.29 3.63
C ALA A 151 18.63 12.69 4.82
N LYS A 152 18.18 13.95 4.89
CA LYS A 152 17.26 14.39 5.96
C LYS A 152 15.88 13.76 5.83
N PHE A 153 15.34 13.69 4.60
CA PHE A 153 14.08 13.05 4.32
C PHE A 153 14.11 11.56 4.71
N THR A 154 15.14 10.82 4.27
CA THR A 154 15.26 9.39 4.58
C THR A 154 15.47 9.12 6.06
N GLN A 155 16.18 9.99 6.77
CA GLN A 155 16.34 9.91 8.23
C GLN A 155 14.98 10.08 8.94
N ASP A 156 14.24 11.14 8.62
CA ASP A 156 12.94 11.40 9.24
C ASP A 156 11.94 10.29 8.94
N MET A 157 11.91 9.82 7.70
CA MET A 157 11.06 8.71 7.28
C MET A 157 11.39 7.43 8.07
N THR A 158 12.68 7.11 8.24
CA THR A 158 13.11 5.93 9.02
C THR A 158 12.64 6.01 10.46
N TYR A 159 12.81 7.16 11.11
CA TYR A 159 12.34 7.37 12.49
C TYR A 159 10.81 7.30 12.58
N ALA A 160 10.11 7.92 11.64
CA ALA A 160 8.65 7.95 11.62
C ALA A 160 8.07 6.54 11.41
N LEU A 161 8.60 5.76 10.46
CA LEU A 161 8.19 4.38 10.22
C LEU A 161 8.48 3.48 11.43
N THR A 162 9.63 3.70 12.10
CA THR A 162 9.95 2.98 13.35
C THR A 162 8.92 3.26 14.44
N GLN A 163 8.52 4.52 14.65
CA GLN A 163 7.47 4.86 15.61
C GLN A 163 6.08 4.32 15.21
N ALA A 164 5.83 4.19 13.91
CA ALA A 164 4.64 3.54 13.39
C ALA A 164 4.68 2.00 13.48
N ASN A 165 5.74 1.42 14.05
CA ASN A 165 5.97 -0.02 14.13
C ASN A 165 5.98 -0.70 12.74
N ILE A 166 6.52 -0.01 11.74
CA ILE A 166 6.73 -0.52 10.39
C ILE A 166 8.22 -0.71 10.16
N GLY A 167 8.64 -1.95 9.90
CA GLY A 167 10.01 -2.25 9.51
C GLY A 167 10.27 -1.71 8.10
N LEU A 168 11.20 -0.78 7.98
CA LEU A 168 11.76 -0.36 6.71
C LEU A 168 12.84 -1.36 6.31
N GLU A 169 12.74 -1.95 5.11
CA GLU A 169 13.77 -2.85 4.59
C GLU A 169 14.76 -2.12 3.68
N THR A 170 14.25 -1.43 2.67
CA THR A 170 15.09 -0.69 1.73
C THR A 170 14.50 0.67 1.38
N VAL A 171 15.40 1.59 1.07
CA VAL A 171 15.12 2.84 0.35
C VAL A 171 16.13 2.92 -0.77
N GLU A 172 15.68 3.08 -1.98
CA GLU A 172 16.59 3.27 -3.11
C GLU A 172 16.19 4.46 -4.00
N PRO A 173 17.17 5.17 -4.57
CA PRO A 173 16.92 6.12 -5.63
C PRO A 173 16.61 5.33 -6.90
N GLU A 174 15.56 5.73 -7.60
CA GLU A 174 15.07 5.07 -8.78
C GLU A 174 15.58 5.70 -10.09
N PHE A 175 15.07 5.21 -11.24
CA PHE A 175 15.52 5.61 -12.57
C PHE A 175 15.09 7.04 -12.92
N GLY A 176 13.93 7.49 -12.42
CA GLY A 176 13.40 8.84 -12.67
C GLY A 176 14.09 9.92 -11.85
N GLU A 177 14.07 11.15 -12.35
CA GLU A 177 14.50 12.32 -11.60
C GLU A 177 13.72 12.45 -10.30
N HIS A 178 14.40 12.58 -9.15
CA HIS A 178 13.80 12.63 -7.81
C HIS A 178 12.85 11.47 -7.49
N GLN A 179 13.02 10.34 -8.16
CA GLN A 179 12.25 9.12 -7.91
C GLN A 179 12.94 8.25 -6.88
N TYR A 180 12.14 7.72 -5.97
CA TYR A 180 12.60 6.83 -4.89
C TYR A 180 11.62 5.69 -4.74
N GLU A 181 12.14 4.55 -4.27
CA GLU A 181 11.36 3.40 -3.85
C GLU A 181 11.56 3.14 -2.36
N VAL A 182 10.49 2.74 -1.70
CA VAL A 182 10.49 2.31 -0.30
C VAL A 182 9.84 0.96 -0.18
N THR A 183 10.59 -0.01 0.34
CA THR A 183 10.11 -1.35 0.67
C THR A 183 10.00 -1.52 2.17
N CYS A 184 8.83 -1.92 2.64
CA CYS A 184 8.58 -2.24 4.04
C CYS A 184 8.52 -3.75 4.25
N ALA A 185 8.87 -4.18 5.46
CA ALA A 185 8.84 -5.60 5.84
C ALA A 185 7.47 -6.23 5.60
N PRO A 186 7.42 -7.48 5.12
CA PRO A 186 6.18 -8.19 4.85
C PRO A 186 5.36 -8.39 6.12
N ALA A 187 4.04 -8.52 5.94
CA ALA A 187 3.12 -8.81 7.02
C ALA A 187 2.02 -9.77 6.57
N VAL A 188 1.38 -10.41 7.55
CA VAL A 188 0.30 -11.36 7.32
C VAL A 188 -1.03 -10.63 7.15
N GLY A 189 -1.75 -10.94 6.10
CA GLY A 189 -3.14 -10.53 5.90
C GLY A 189 -3.34 -9.02 5.88
N LEU A 190 -4.31 -8.53 6.63
CA LEU A 190 -4.67 -7.10 6.69
C LEU A 190 -3.50 -6.18 7.03
N ALA A 191 -2.59 -6.63 7.89
CA ALA A 191 -1.46 -5.83 8.32
C ALA A 191 -0.55 -5.42 7.16
N ALA A 192 -0.48 -6.18 6.07
CA ALA A 192 0.29 -5.81 4.88
C ALA A 192 -0.29 -4.56 4.20
N ALA A 193 -1.60 -4.53 3.97
CA ALA A 193 -2.28 -3.36 3.39
C ALA A 193 -2.25 -2.16 4.34
N GLU A 194 -2.41 -2.37 5.63
CA GLU A 194 -2.33 -1.32 6.66
C GLU A 194 -0.94 -0.67 6.68
N ARG A 195 0.14 -1.47 6.65
CA ARG A 195 1.52 -0.96 6.54
C ARG A 195 1.72 -0.11 5.30
N ALA A 196 1.23 -0.58 4.16
CA ALA A 196 1.33 0.15 2.88
C ALA A 196 0.63 1.52 2.95
N ILE A 197 -0.57 1.57 3.53
CA ILE A 197 -1.34 2.81 3.71
C ILE A 197 -0.59 3.75 4.64
N ILE A 198 -0.15 3.25 5.80
CA ILE A 198 0.57 4.06 6.80
C ILE A 198 1.89 4.58 6.21
N ALA A 199 2.65 3.74 5.52
CA ALA A 199 3.91 4.14 4.89
C ALA A 199 3.72 5.29 3.90
N ARG A 200 2.69 5.24 3.04
CA ARG A 200 2.39 6.35 2.11
C ARG A 200 2.12 7.66 2.84
N GLU A 201 1.35 7.63 3.92
CA GLU A 201 1.05 8.86 4.68
C GLU A 201 2.28 9.38 5.43
N VAL A 202 3.13 8.48 5.96
CA VAL A 202 4.42 8.84 6.56
C VAL A 202 5.34 9.50 5.55
N ILE A 203 5.49 8.92 4.36
CA ILE A 203 6.32 9.47 3.27
C ILE A 203 5.83 10.88 2.89
N ARG A 204 4.50 11.05 2.73
CA ARG A 204 3.90 12.37 2.43
C ARG A 204 4.17 13.38 3.53
N GLU A 205 4.02 12.99 4.79
CA GLU A 205 4.24 13.89 5.93
C GLU A 205 5.72 14.31 6.03
N CYS A 206 6.66 13.37 5.86
CA CYS A 206 8.09 13.68 5.87
C CYS A 206 8.47 14.63 4.73
N ALA A 207 7.96 14.42 3.52
CA ALA A 207 8.19 15.33 2.39
C ALA A 207 7.60 16.72 2.66
N ARG A 208 6.36 16.80 3.13
CA ARG A 208 5.67 18.05 3.47
C ARG A 208 6.45 18.86 4.50
N ARG A 209 7.05 18.21 5.51
CA ARG A 209 7.85 18.84 6.54
C ARG A 209 9.11 19.52 6.02
N LEU A 210 9.62 19.03 4.91
CA LEU A 210 10.80 19.59 4.24
C LEU A 210 10.43 20.54 3.08
N GLY A 211 9.16 20.94 2.96
CA GLY A 211 8.68 21.82 1.90
C GLY A 211 8.52 21.14 0.54
N MET A 212 8.60 19.82 0.50
CA MET A 212 8.43 18.99 -0.70
C MET A 212 7.05 18.32 -0.72
N ARG A 213 6.73 17.67 -1.85
CA ARG A 213 5.54 16.83 -2.01
C ARG A 213 5.95 15.47 -2.53
N ALA A 214 5.58 14.39 -1.86
CA ALA A 214 5.71 13.04 -2.41
C ALA A 214 4.52 12.74 -3.32
N SER A 215 4.79 12.56 -4.61
CA SER A 215 3.81 12.19 -5.63
C SER A 215 3.89 10.70 -5.93
N PHE A 216 2.80 10.00 -5.68
CA PHE A 216 2.61 8.59 -6.03
C PHE A 216 1.81 8.43 -7.34
N SER A 217 1.68 9.49 -8.13
CA SER A 217 1.00 9.39 -9.43
C SER A 217 1.68 8.35 -10.32
N PRO A 218 0.93 7.45 -10.97
CA PRO A 218 1.52 6.45 -11.88
C PRO A 218 2.39 7.07 -12.97
N LYS A 219 2.08 8.30 -13.37
CA LYS A 219 2.89 9.15 -14.26
C LYS A 219 2.77 10.60 -13.80
N VAL A 220 3.89 11.19 -13.43
CA VAL A 220 3.97 12.63 -13.12
C VAL A 220 4.06 13.46 -14.41
N LYS A 221 4.80 12.94 -15.39
CA LYS A 221 4.90 13.50 -16.76
C LYS A 221 4.54 12.40 -17.74
N ALA A 222 3.77 12.70 -18.78
CA ALA A 222 3.24 11.71 -19.73
C ALA A 222 4.35 10.87 -20.39
N ASP A 223 5.47 11.50 -20.71
CA ASP A 223 6.68 10.92 -21.32
C ASP A 223 7.77 10.55 -20.29
N GLY A 224 7.51 10.76 -19.01
CA GLY A 224 8.46 10.48 -17.93
C GLY A 224 8.45 9.01 -17.47
N ILE A 225 9.23 8.72 -16.44
CA ILE A 225 9.23 7.43 -15.75
C ILE A 225 7.96 7.31 -14.91
N GLY A 226 7.41 6.10 -14.79
CA GLY A 226 6.22 5.81 -13.98
C GLY A 226 6.56 5.39 -12.56
N ASN A 227 5.56 5.49 -11.67
CA ASN A 227 5.62 4.96 -10.31
C ASN A 227 4.69 3.76 -10.18
N GLY A 228 5.21 2.64 -9.74
CA GLY A 228 4.47 1.45 -9.36
C GLY A 228 4.12 1.41 -7.86
N ALA A 229 3.29 0.45 -7.52
CA ALA A 229 3.08 -0.02 -6.14
C ALA A 229 3.02 -1.55 -6.20
N HIS A 230 4.19 -2.16 -6.40
CA HIS A 230 4.28 -3.60 -6.61
C HIS A 230 3.91 -4.35 -5.33
N VAL A 231 3.22 -5.49 -5.50
CA VAL A 231 2.82 -6.31 -4.36
C VAL A 231 3.61 -7.59 -4.37
N HIS A 232 4.57 -7.70 -3.47
CA HIS A 232 5.25 -8.96 -3.16
C HIS A 232 4.38 -9.81 -2.26
N PHE A 233 4.25 -11.09 -2.56
CA PHE A 233 3.45 -11.99 -1.74
C PHE A 233 3.95 -13.43 -1.74
N SER A 234 3.59 -14.13 -0.67
CA SER A 234 3.83 -15.54 -0.46
C SER A 234 2.72 -16.14 0.39
N PHE A 235 2.72 -17.47 0.50
CA PHE A 235 1.76 -18.20 1.32
C PHE A 235 2.50 -18.91 2.45
N GLN A 236 1.90 -18.90 3.64
CA GLN A 236 2.43 -19.63 4.78
C GLN A 236 1.38 -20.55 5.40
N ASP A 237 1.83 -21.67 5.95
CA ASP A 237 0.99 -22.57 6.73
C ASP A 237 0.78 -22.05 8.18
N SER A 238 0.02 -22.78 8.96
CA SER A 238 -0.28 -22.43 10.36
C SER A 238 0.95 -22.42 11.28
N SER A 239 2.08 -22.96 10.86
CA SER A 239 3.35 -22.89 11.58
C SER A 239 4.19 -21.66 11.19
N GLY A 240 3.74 -20.88 10.22
CA GLY A 240 4.48 -19.75 9.64
C GLY A 240 5.52 -20.15 8.59
N LYS A 241 5.52 -21.42 8.15
CA LYS A 241 6.42 -21.90 7.11
C LYS A 241 5.92 -21.44 5.73
N ASN A 242 6.82 -20.86 4.93
CA ASN A 242 6.55 -20.52 3.53
C ASN A 242 6.29 -21.81 2.71
N VAL A 243 5.12 -21.90 2.09
CA VAL A 243 4.68 -23.02 1.23
C VAL A 243 4.46 -22.59 -0.22
N THR A 244 4.88 -21.40 -0.58
CA THR A 244 4.84 -20.88 -1.95
C THR A 244 5.78 -21.67 -2.86
N SER A 245 6.94 -22.06 -2.34
CA SER A 245 7.92 -22.90 -3.03
C SER A 245 7.72 -24.38 -2.75
N HIS A 246 8.01 -25.19 -3.78
CA HIS A 246 8.19 -26.63 -3.69
C HIS A 246 9.36 -27.06 -4.60
N PRO A 247 10.57 -27.27 -4.06
CA PRO A 247 11.73 -27.62 -4.86
C PRO A 247 11.51 -28.87 -5.72
N GLY A 248 11.87 -28.79 -7.00
CA GLY A 248 11.68 -29.87 -7.97
C GLY A 248 10.38 -29.80 -8.77
N GLU A 249 9.42 -28.97 -8.38
CA GLU A 249 8.26 -28.64 -9.19
C GLU A 249 8.64 -27.59 -10.27
N LYS A 250 7.74 -27.36 -11.21
CA LYS A 250 7.97 -26.40 -12.29
C LYS A 250 8.23 -24.99 -11.69
N HIS A 251 9.37 -24.41 -12.02
CA HIS A 251 9.84 -23.12 -11.47
C HIS A 251 10.03 -23.12 -9.94
N ASP A 252 10.17 -24.30 -9.32
CA ASP A 252 10.17 -24.48 -7.88
C ASP A 252 8.93 -23.90 -7.14
N ALA A 253 7.85 -23.65 -7.89
CA ALA A 253 6.58 -23.16 -7.35
C ALA A 253 5.68 -24.33 -6.94
N SER A 254 5.08 -24.27 -5.76
CA SER A 254 4.09 -25.28 -5.34
C SER A 254 2.90 -25.31 -6.29
N LEU A 255 2.17 -26.43 -6.33
CA LEU A 255 0.99 -26.57 -7.20
C LEU A 255 -0.05 -25.46 -6.93
N LEU A 256 -0.29 -25.13 -5.66
CA LEU A 256 -1.18 -24.04 -5.28
C LEU A 256 -0.68 -22.70 -5.86
N THR A 257 0.61 -22.44 -5.77
CA THR A 257 1.23 -21.22 -6.33
C THR A 257 1.06 -21.17 -7.85
N GLN A 258 1.26 -22.28 -8.56
CA GLN A 258 1.06 -22.36 -10.01
C GLN A 258 -0.42 -22.09 -10.37
N GLN A 259 -1.37 -22.63 -9.61
CA GLN A 259 -2.80 -22.39 -9.80
C GLN A 259 -3.18 -20.93 -9.52
N PHE A 260 -2.62 -20.32 -8.47
CA PHE A 260 -2.84 -18.93 -8.13
C PHE A 260 -2.33 -18.00 -9.25
N ILE A 261 -1.09 -18.21 -9.73
CA ILE A 261 -0.55 -17.47 -10.88
C ILE A 261 -1.47 -17.59 -12.11
N ALA A 262 -1.91 -18.80 -12.42
CA ALA A 262 -2.81 -19.03 -13.57
C ALA A 262 -4.14 -18.28 -13.41
N GLY A 263 -4.70 -18.26 -12.20
CA GLY A 263 -5.92 -17.51 -11.89
C GLY A 263 -5.74 -16.01 -12.08
N VAL A 264 -4.66 -15.43 -11.54
CA VAL A 264 -4.37 -13.99 -11.69
C VAL A 264 -4.14 -13.63 -13.16
N VAL A 265 -3.34 -14.39 -13.88
CA VAL A 265 -3.08 -14.13 -15.32
C VAL A 265 -4.37 -14.21 -16.13
N ARG A 266 -5.22 -15.21 -15.88
CA ARG A 266 -6.52 -15.37 -16.55
C ARG A 266 -7.45 -14.18 -16.31
N HIS A 267 -7.46 -13.64 -15.10
CA HIS A 267 -8.36 -12.57 -14.70
C HIS A 267 -7.73 -11.18 -14.76
N MET A 268 -6.49 -11.06 -15.25
CA MET A 268 -5.73 -9.80 -15.27
C MET A 268 -6.50 -8.63 -15.90
N PRO A 269 -7.26 -8.78 -17.01
CA PRO A 269 -8.03 -7.67 -17.56
C PRO A 269 -9.05 -7.08 -16.58
N ALA A 270 -9.68 -7.94 -15.75
CA ALA A 270 -10.59 -7.47 -14.70
C ALA A 270 -9.84 -6.93 -13.48
N ILE A 271 -8.73 -7.56 -13.10
CA ILE A 271 -7.88 -7.15 -11.98
C ILE A 271 -7.31 -5.76 -12.23
N CYS A 272 -6.89 -5.42 -13.45
CA CYS A 272 -6.38 -4.08 -13.79
C CYS A 272 -7.38 -2.97 -13.52
N ALA A 273 -8.68 -3.22 -13.63
CA ALA A 273 -9.69 -2.22 -13.29
C ALA A 273 -9.68 -1.83 -11.80
N LEU A 274 -9.16 -2.68 -10.95
CA LEU A 274 -9.06 -2.48 -9.49
C LEU A 274 -7.65 -2.07 -9.05
N THR A 275 -6.63 -2.62 -9.69
CA THR A 275 -5.22 -2.41 -9.30
C THR A 275 -4.57 -1.22 -9.99
N SER A 276 -5.14 -0.78 -11.11
CA SER A 276 -4.67 0.35 -11.94
C SER A 276 -5.88 1.17 -12.42
N PRO A 277 -6.70 1.72 -11.47
CA PRO A 277 -8.02 2.25 -11.78
C PRO A 277 -7.99 3.61 -12.45
N SER A 278 -6.87 4.32 -12.43
CA SER A 278 -6.75 5.64 -13.04
C SER A 278 -6.47 5.55 -14.55
N PRO A 279 -7.04 6.43 -15.39
CA PRO A 279 -6.59 6.57 -16.77
C PRO A 279 -5.08 6.83 -16.89
N VAL A 280 -4.47 7.49 -15.91
CA VAL A 280 -3.02 7.77 -15.86
C VAL A 280 -2.21 6.49 -15.69
N SER A 281 -2.75 5.45 -15.05
CA SER A 281 -2.12 4.14 -14.90
C SER A 281 -1.72 3.54 -16.25
N TYR A 282 -2.51 3.74 -17.29
CA TYR A 282 -2.29 3.18 -18.63
C TYR A 282 -1.24 3.93 -19.46
N PHE A 283 -0.77 5.09 -19.00
CA PHE A 283 0.46 5.70 -19.51
C PHE A 283 1.71 5.05 -18.92
N ARG A 284 1.60 4.40 -17.77
CA ARG A 284 2.68 3.64 -17.14
C ARG A 284 2.78 2.22 -17.70
N LEU A 285 1.62 1.54 -17.83
CA LEU A 285 1.56 0.15 -18.25
C LEU A 285 1.79 0.02 -19.77
N GLY A 286 2.80 -0.74 -20.17
CA GLY A 286 3.09 -0.93 -21.58
C GLY A 286 4.35 -1.78 -21.80
N PRO A 287 4.52 -2.37 -23.00
CA PRO A 287 5.72 -3.11 -23.37
C PRO A 287 6.96 -2.22 -23.34
N GLN A 288 8.08 -2.77 -22.90
CA GLN A 288 9.40 -2.09 -22.84
C GLN A 288 9.45 -0.89 -21.86
N HIS A 289 8.51 -0.83 -20.92
CA HIS A 289 8.49 0.19 -19.86
C HIS A 289 8.94 -0.38 -18.50
N TRP A 290 9.42 -1.62 -18.45
CA TRP A 290 9.66 -2.37 -17.20
C TRP A 290 8.43 -2.39 -16.29
N SER A 291 7.28 -2.31 -16.93
CA SER A 291 5.96 -2.43 -16.37
C SER A 291 5.17 -3.51 -17.09
N VAL A 292 3.92 -3.71 -16.70
CA VAL A 292 3.09 -4.78 -17.27
C VAL A 292 2.57 -4.38 -18.66
N GLY A 293 3.10 -5.00 -19.70
CA GLY A 293 2.59 -4.87 -21.08
C GLY A 293 1.64 -5.99 -21.49
N TYR A 294 1.70 -7.13 -20.80
CA TYR A 294 0.96 -8.35 -21.15
C TYR A 294 0.48 -9.11 -19.90
N ALA A 295 -0.70 -9.72 -19.98
CA ALA A 295 -1.19 -10.65 -18.96
C ALA A 295 -0.37 -11.96 -19.03
N SER A 296 0.78 -11.98 -18.38
CA SER A 296 1.71 -13.10 -18.39
C SER A 296 2.39 -13.26 -17.02
N PHE A 297 3.06 -14.40 -16.84
CA PHE A 297 3.98 -14.56 -15.72
C PHE A 297 5.40 -14.85 -16.27
N GLY A 298 6.41 -14.61 -15.45
CA GLY A 298 7.79 -14.91 -15.83
C GLY A 298 8.71 -15.05 -14.63
N VAL A 299 9.73 -15.90 -14.79
CA VAL A 299 10.79 -16.02 -13.79
C VAL A 299 11.76 -14.86 -13.98
N GLN A 300 11.95 -14.04 -12.94
CA GLN A 300 12.83 -12.86 -12.92
C GLN A 300 12.55 -11.84 -14.06
N ASN A 301 11.34 -11.87 -14.62
CA ASN A 301 10.98 -11.00 -15.75
C ASN A 301 10.14 -9.81 -15.28
N ARG A 302 10.72 -8.61 -15.31
CA ARG A 302 10.08 -7.36 -14.88
C ARG A 302 8.99 -6.84 -15.85
N GLU A 303 8.87 -7.41 -17.05
CA GLU A 303 7.78 -7.11 -18.01
C GLU A 303 6.52 -7.99 -17.79
N ALA A 304 6.61 -9.02 -16.95
CA ALA A 304 5.49 -9.90 -16.66
C ALA A 304 4.54 -9.29 -15.62
N ALA A 305 3.24 -9.58 -15.74
CA ALA A 305 2.24 -9.17 -14.77
C ALA A 305 2.48 -9.80 -13.38
N ILE A 306 2.92 -11.07 -13.38
CA ILE A 306 3.43 -11.74 -12.19
C ILE A 306 4.88 -12.16 -12.43
N ARG A 307 5.78 -11.71 -11.57
CA ARG A 307 7.17 -12.12 -11.54
C ARG A 307 7.39 -13.11 -10.41
N ILE A 308 8.02 -14.24 -10.70
CA ILE A 308 8.66 -15.07 -9.68
C ILE A 308 9.99 -14.37 -9.37
N CYS A 309 10.13 -13.89 -8.13
CA CYS A 309 11.27 -13.09 -7.73
C CYS A 309 12.55 -13.93 -7.60
N PRO A 310 13.74 -13.36 -7.87
CA PRO A 310 14.98 -14.01 -7.53
C PRO A 310 15.11 -14.12 -6.00
N SER A 311 15.73 -15.20 -5.52
CA SER A 311 16.09 -15.26 -4.12
C SER A 311 17.29 -14.33 -3.83
N PRO A 312 17.29 -13.60 -2.73
CA PRO A 312 18.44 -12.82 -2.29
C PRO A 312 19.57 -13.70 -1.71
N SER A 313 19.30 -14.98 -1.46
CA SER A 313 20.23 -15.92 -0.84
C SER A 313 20.69 -17.00 -1.82
N MET A 314 21.92 -17.49 -1.60
CA MET A 314 22.46 -18.67 -2.29
C MET A 314 22.30 -19.96 -1.47
N ASP A 315 21.82 -19.85 -0.22
CA ASP A 315 21.51 -21.01 0.62
C ASP A 315 20.16 -21.61 0.18
N PRO A 316 20.08 -22.90 -0.17
CA PRO A 316 18.83 -23.52 -0.63
C PRO A 316 17.68 -23.42 0.38
N ALA A 317 17.95 -23.49 1.68
CA ALA A 317 16.91 -23.36 2.71
C ALA A 317 16.38 -21.93 2.79
N GLU A 318 17.26 -20.92 2.67
CA GLU A 318 16.89 -19.51 2.59
C GLU A 318 16.13 -19.21 1.29
N MET A 319 16.52 -19.82 0.16
CA MET A 319 15.81 -19.66 -1.11
C MET A 319 14.36 -20.12 -0.99
N VAL A 320 14.08 -21.22 -0.30
CA VAL A 320 12.73 -21.70 -0.05
C VAL A 320 11.97 -20.76 0.89
N ARG A 321 12.62 -20.29 1.97
CA ARG A 321 11.99 -19.34 2.92
C ARG A 321 11.65 -18.01 2.30
N GLY A 322 12.53 -17.48 1.45
CA GLY A 322 12.38 -16.19 0.79
C GLY A 322 11.61 -16.23 -0.54
N TYR A 323 11.14 -17.40 -0.97
CA TYR A 323 10.45 -17.52 -2.26
C TYR A 323 9.15 -16.70 -2.25
N ASN A 324 9.03 -15.79 -3.20
CA ASN A 324 7.88 -14.91 -3.32
C ASN A 324 7.56 -14.57 -4.78
N LEU A 325 6.37 -14.08 -4.97
CA LEU A 325 5.83 -13.57 -6.22
C LEU A 325 5.64 -12.07 -6.13
N GLU A 326 5.67 -11.40 -7.26
CA GLU A 326 5.41 -9.96 -7.35
C GLU A 326 4.33 -9.69 -8.40
N LEU A 327 3.22 -9.08 -7.98
CA LEU A 327 2.21 -8.51 -8.87
C LEU A 327 2.63 -7.09 -9.22
N ARG A 328 2.89 -6.83 -10.51
CA ARG A 328 3.52 -5.61 -10.99
C ARG A 328 2.58 -4.56 -11.58
N ALA A 329 1.32 -4.94 -11.87
CA ALA A 329 0.34 -4.02 -12.44
C ALA A 329 -0.06 -2.87 -11.49
N PRO A 330 -0.17 -3.07 -10.16
CA PRO A 330 -0.70 -2.06 -9.26
C PRO A 330 0.09 -0.76 -9.25
N ASP A 331 -0.63 0.32 -8.99
CA ASP A 331 -0.07 1.62 -8.63
C ASP A 331 -0.84 2.25 -7.47
N ALA A 332 -0.33 3.36 -6.95
CA ALA A 332 -0.88 3.98 -5.75
C ALA A 332 -2.22 4.72 -5.94
N THR A 333 -2.83 4.66 -7.13
CA THR A 333 -4.21 5.10 -7.35
C THR A 333 -5.23 4.05 -6.93
N ALA A 334 -4.77 2.84 -6.61
CA ALA A 334 -5.59 1.79 -6.02
C ALA A 334 -5.54 1.83 -4.48
N SER A 335 -6.62 1.42 -3.85
CA SER A 335 -6.61 1.15 -2.41
C SER A 335 -5.86 -0.15 -2.13
N PRO A 336 -4.86 -0.17 -1.23
CA PRO A 336 -4.18 -1.40 -0.82
C PRO A 336 -5.11 -2.49 -0.26
N TYR A 337 -6.31 -2.12 0.17
CA TYR A 337 -7.34 -3.07 0.59
C TYR A 337 -8.08 -3.75 -0.57
N ILE A 338 -7.94 -3.22 -1.80
CA ILE A 338 -8.63 -3.77 -2.98
C ILE A 338 -7.65 -4.53 -3.89
N VAL A 339 -6.37 -4.15 -3.84
CA VAL A 339 -5.30 -4.84 -4.57
C VAL A 339 -5.04 -6.23 -4.01
#